data_7c4b5d8bedc36356f0deee55510582cd
#
_entry.id   7c4b5d8bedc36356f0deee55510582cd
#
_cell.length_a   1.000
_cell.length_b   1.000
_cell.length_c   1.000
_cell.angle_alpha   90.00
_cell.angle_beta   90.00
_cell.angle_gamma   90.00
#
_symmetry.space_group_name_H-M   'P 1'
#
loop_
_entity.id
_entity.type
_entity.pdbx_description
1 polymer ?
#
loop_
_entity_poly.entity_id
_entity_poly.type
_entity_poly.pdbx_seq_one_letter_code
_entity_poly.pdbx_strand_id
1 'polypeptide(L)'
;TDIIEYEAHEHHGAVVNFGDYSVEIRATFDGVAYRFISNIDGDYKIVDELAEFSFNEDDKAWIPYVNFRPDATSDYATQFETSFENTYTHTDIKDIDWRRLIFAPIVVERDDVKVWISESNLEDYPGMFLSNRDGDGVLDTEFAPRPKEVEQGGHNMLQMLVKDREEYIAAFDGATEFPWRAISISENDAQM
;
A
#
# COMPACT_ATOMS: atom_id res chain seq x y z
N THR A 1 -12.03 -25.02 -17.15
CA THR A 1 -11.43 -23.87 -17.86
C THR A 1 -12.24 -22.67 -17.42
N ASP A 2 -11.67 -21.91 -16.49
CA ASP A 2 -12.33 -20.70 -16.01
C ASP A 2 -12.21 -19.64 -17.10
N ILE A 3 -13.33 -19.11 -17.52
CA ILE A 3 -13.40 -17.99 -18.46
C ILE A 3 -13.27 -16.76 -17.58
N ILE A 4 -12.14 -16.06 -17.67
CA ILE A 4 -11.97 -14.73 -17.07
C ILE A 4 -12.50 -13.76 -18.12
N GLU A 5 -13.65 -13.16 -17.86
CA GLU A 5 -14.15 -12.03 -18.64
C GLU A 5 -13.47 -10.76 -18.13
N TYR A 6 -12.76 -10.07 -19.02
CA TYR A 6 -12.23 -8.74 -18.74
C TYR A 6 -13.25 -7.70 -19.22
N GLU A 7 -13.86 -6.97 -18.31
CA GLU A 7 -14.56 -5.74 -18.66
C GLU A 7 -13.54 -4.60 -18.79
N ALA A 8 -13.45 -4.01 -19.98
CA ALA A 8 -12.69 -2.78 -20.19
C ALA A 8 -13.53 -1.60 -19.70
N HIS A 9 -13.18 -1.02 -18.57
CA HIS A 9 -13.82 0.21 -18.09
C HIS A 9 -13.23 1.41 -18.82
N GLU A 10 -14.11 2.29 -19.31
CA GLU A 10 -13.69 3.59 -19.85
C GLU A 10 -13.08 4.42 -18.72
N HIS A 11 -11.91 4.98 -18.96
CA HIS A 11 -11.23 5.87 -18.04
C HIS A 11 -10.74 7.13 -18.77
N HIS A 12 -10.65 8.22 -18.03
CA HIS A 12 -9.92 9.40 -18.43
C HIS A 12 -8.53 9.34 -17.82
N GLY A 13 -7.49 9.49 -18.63
CA GLY A 13 -6.12 9.37 -18.17
C GLY A 13 -5.26 10.56 -18.56
N ALA A 14 -4.23 10.80 -17.77
CA ALA A 14 -3.19 11.78 -18.05
C ALA A 14 -1.82 11.22 -17.60
N VAL A 15 -0.80 11.57 -18.36
CA VAL A 15 0.60 11.31 -17.97
C VAL A 15 1.30 12.65 -17.86
N VAL A 16 1.86 12.93 -16.68
CA VAL A 16 2.64 14.14 -16.41
C VAL A 16 4.11 13.74 -16.32
N ASN A 17 4.93 14.30 -17.21
CA ASN A 17 6.36 13.99 -17.30
C ASN A 17 7.19 14.98 -16.50
N PHE A 18 8.09 14.45 -15.64
CA PHE A 18 9.01 15.21 -14.79
C PHE A 18 10.50 14.96 -15.17
N GLY A 19 10.77 14.39 -16.34
CA GLY A 19 12.10 14.04 -16.81
C GLY A 19 12.41 12.58 -16.51
N ASP A 20 13.13 12.30 -15.44
CA ASP A 20 13.54 10.93 -15.08
C ASP A 20 12.37 10.05 -14.63
N TYR A 21 11.22 10.64 -14.35
CA TYR A 21 9.99 9.92 -14.04
C TYR A 21 8.76 10.64 -14.58
N SER A 22 7.67 9.89 -14.65
CA SER A 22 6.33 10.39 -14.97
C SER A 22 5.33 9.91 -13.92
N VAL A 23 4.22 10.62 -13.80
CA VAL A 23 3.04 10.17 -13.04
C VAL A 23 1.90 9.93 -14.01
N GLU A 24 1.40 8.71 -14.07
CA GLU A 24 0.18 8.36 -14.78
C GLU A 24 -0.99 8.38 -13.82
N ILE A 25 -2.05 9.06 -14.21
CA ILE A 25 -3.31 9.17 -13.45
C ILE A 25 -4.44 8.64 -14.33
N ARG A 26 -5.31 7.80 -13.75
CA ARG A 26 -6.54 7.32 -14.38
C ARG A 26 -7.72 7.63 -13.47
N ALA A 27 -8.80 8.16 -14.05
CA ALA A 27 -10.05 8.40 -13.36
C ALA A 27 -11.16 7.60 -14.03
N THR A 28 -11.93 6.88 -13.23
CA THR A 28 -13.15 6.17 -13.61
C THR A 28 -14.36 6.84 -12.99
N PHE A 29 -15.54 6.28 -13.21
CA PHE A 29 -16.77 6.79 -12.58
C PHE A 29 -16.73 6.71 -11.05
N ASP A 30 -16.07 5.70 -10.50
CA ASP A 30 -16.10 5.29 -9.10
C ASP A 30 -14.74 5.42 -8.39
N GLY A 31 -13.73 6.03 -9.07
CA GLY A 31 -12.44 6.15 -8.42
C GLY A 31 -11.34 6.81 -9.26
N VAL A 32 -10.18 6.87 -8.65
CA VAL A 32 -8.96 7.34 -9.28
C VAL A 32 -7.81 6.40 -8.91
N ALA A 33 -6.91 6.20 -9.86
CA ALA A 33 -5.65 5.52 -9.57
C ALA A 33 -4.49 6.33 -10.13
N TYR A 34 -3.34 6.25 -9.48
CA TYR A 34 -2.11 6.81 -10.01
C TYR A 34 -0.95 5.84 -9.83
N ARG A 35 0.07 6.00 -10.65
CA ARG A 35 1.35 5.30 -10.51
C ARG A 35 2.50 6.17 -10.97
N PHE A 36 3.66 5.85 -10.48
CA PHE A 36 4.90 6.36 -11.03
C PHE A 36 5.37 5.49 -12.19
N ILE A 37 6.04 6.12 -13.14
CA ILE A 37 6.72 5.46 -14.26
C ILE A 37 8.14 6.02 -14.28
N SER A 38 9.14 5.16 -14.15
CA SER A 38 10.53 5.57 -14.34
C SER A 38 10.85 5.69 -15.83
N ASN A 39 11.49 6.78 -16.20
CA ASN A 39 12.02 7.01 -17.56
C ASN A 39 13.55 6.82 -17.63
N ILE A 40 14.15 6.28 -16.57
CA ILE A 40 15.61 6.10 -16.46
C ILE A 40 16.04 4.92 -17.31
N ASP A 41 17.08 5.12 -18.12
CA ASP A 41 17.78 4.05 -18.83
C ASP A 41 18.89 3.48 -17.94
N GLY A 42 18.95 2.15 -17.81
CA GLY A 42 19.96 1.43 -17.01
C GLY A 42 19.56 1.24 -15.54
N ASP A 43 20.53 0.82 -14.73
CA ASP A 43 20.31 0.42 -13.34
C ASP A 43 19.95 1.61 -12.43
N TYR A 44 18.93 1.44 -11.60
CA TYR A 44 18.59 2.40 -10.55
C TYR A 44 17.92 1.72 -9.36
N LYS A 45 17.86 2.44 -8.24
CA LYS A 45 17.27 1.98 -6.98
C LYS A 45 16.22 2.98 -6.51
N ILE A 46 15.12 2.46 -6.00
CA ILE A 46 14.09 3.22 -5.31
C ILE A 46 14.36 3.07 -3.82
N VAL A 47 14.71 4.18 -3.18
CA VAL A 47 15.01 4.19 -1.74
C VAL A 47 13.73 4.15 -0.95
N ASP A 48 12.72 4.92 -1.38
CA ASP A 48 11.41 5.01 -0.74
C ASP A 48 10.36 5.56 -1.71
N GLU A 49 9.08 5.36 -1.39
CA GLU A 49 7.94 5.99 -2.06
C GLU A 49 7.08 6.67 -1.01
N LEU A 50 6.83 7.96 -1.17
CA LEU A 50 6.03 8.74 -0.25
C LEU A 50 4.65 9.00 -0.87
N ALA A 51 3.62 8.53 -0.21
CA ALA A 51 2.24 8.87 -0.48
C ALA A 51 1.50 9.09 0.84
N GLU A 52 0.62 10.08 0.85
CA GLU A 52 -0.14 10.50 2.01
C GLU A 52 -1.63 10.52 1.67
N PHE A 53 -2.44 9.95 2.55
CA PHE A 53 -3.90 9.95 2.43
C PHE A 53 -4.51 10.70 3.60
N SER A 54 -5.01 11.91 3.35
CA SER A 54 -5.52 12.80 4.40
C SER A 54 -7.03 12.63 4.60
N PHE A 55 -7.42 12.45 5.84
CA PHE A 55 -8.81 12.30 6.28
C PHE A 55 -9.11 13.26 7.45
N ASN A 56 -10.39 13.38 7.82
CA ASN A 56 -10.72 14.05 9.07
C ASN A 56 -10.43 13.10 10.24
N GLU A 57 -9.99 13.66 11.37
CA GLU A 57 -9.67 12.90 12.58
C GLU A 57 -10.86 12.06 13.11
N ASP A 58 -12.10 12.54 12.91
CA ASP A 58 -13.34 11.88 13.32
C ASP A 58 -13.96 10.97 12.26
N ASP A 59 -13.36 10.86 11.05
CA ASP A 59 -13.77 9.87 10.06
C ASP A 59 -13.51 8.46 10.61
N LYS A 60 -14.40 7.50 10.31
CA LYS A 60 -14.25 6.13 10.78
C LYS A 60 -13.55 5.28 9.73
N ALA A 61 -12.73 4.36 10.19
CA ALA A 61 -11.99 3.49 9.30
C ALA A 61 -12.06 2.02 9.73
N TRP A 62 -12.04 1.13 8.73
CA TRP A 62 -11.86 -0.31 8.89
C TRP A 62 -10.41 -0.65 8.65
N ILE A 63 -9.70 -0.97 9.73
CA ILE A 63 -8.24 -1.07 9.75
C ILE A 63 -7.79 -2.52 9.95
N PRO A 64 -7.09 -3.11 8.96
CA PRO A 64 -6.45 -4.41 9.07
C PRO A 64 -5.04 -4.28 9.66
N TYR A 65 -4.96 -4.17 10.99
CA TYR A 65 -3.66 -4.08 11.65
C TYR A 65 -2.80 -5.32 11.44
N VAL A 66 -1.54 -5.09 11.18
CA VAL A 66 -0.51 -6.12 11.26
C VAL A 66 -0.55 -6.80 12.62
N ASN A 67 -0.30 -8.12 12.67
CA ASN A 67 -0.19 -8.84 13.93
C ASN A 67 0.95 -8.26 14.77
N PHE A 68 0.58 -7.66 15.89
CA PHE A 68 1.49 -7.00 16.80
C PHE A 68 1.80 -7.90 18.00
N ARG A 69 3.08 -8.06 18.29
CA ARG A 69 3.49 -8.70 19.54
C ARG A 69 3.68 -7.62 20.60
N PRO A 70 3.09 -7.77 21.80
CA PRO A 70 3.15 -6.73 22.84
C PRO A 70 4.55 -6.34 23.29
N ASP A 71 5.54 -7.20 23.06
CA ASP A 71 6.96 -7.00 23.33
C ASP A 71 7.71 -6.34 22.16
N ALA A 72 7.07 -6.21 21.00
CA ALA A 72 7.66 -5.49 19.88
C ALA A 72 7.70 -4.00 20.20
N THR A 73 8.83 -3.39 19.94
CA THR A 73 8.97 -1.93 19.96
C THR A 73 8.09 -1.33 18.88
N SER A 74 7.84 -0.01 18.95
CA SER A 74 7.18 0.75 17.86
C SER A 74 8.00 0.81 16.57
N ASP A 75 8.95 -0.10 16.41
CA ASP A 75 9.77 -0.24 15.21
C ASP A 75 8.98 -1.01 14.16
N TYR A 76 8.59 -0.33 13.08
CA TYR A 76 7.89 -0.92 11.95
C TYR A 76 8.72 -1.99 11.24
N ALA A 77 10.04 -1.92 11.30
CA ALA A 77 10.92 -2.92 10.70
C ALA A 77 10.63 -4.35 11.20
N THR A 78 10.14 -4.50 12.43
CA THR A 78 9.78 -5.79 13.01
C THR A 78 8.40 -6.30 12.57
N GLN A 79 7.62 -5.51 11.87
CA GLN A 79 6.24 -5.79 11.51
C GLN A 79 6.06 -6.22 10.04
N PHE A 80 7.03 -5.99 9.18
CA PHE A 80 6.93 -6.29 7.75
C PHE A 80 6.82 -7.78 7.40
N GLU A 81 7.13 -8.68 8.32
CA GLU A 81 7.13 -10.13 8.09
C GLU A 81 5.94 -10.83 8.73
N THR A 82 4.91 -10.09 9.09
CA THR A 82 3.73 -10.66 9.71
C THR A 82 2.59 -10.80 8.71
N SER A 83 1.68 -11.74 8.97
CA SER A 83 0.46 -11.93 8.20
C SER A 83 -0.73 -11.19 8.81
N PHE A 84 -1.77 -10.97 8.02
CA PHE A 84 -3.07 -10.57 8.51
C PHE A 84 -3.99 -11.80 8.58
N GLU A 85 -4.23 -12.28 9.79
CA GLU A 85 -5.14 -13.38 10.08
C GLU A 85 -6.09 -12.98 11.22
N ASN A 86 -6.77 -11.84 11.05
CA ASN A 86 -7.59 -11.25 12.09
C ASN A 86 -8.81 -10.55 11.49
N THR A 87 -9.63 -9.95 12.33
CA THR A 87 -10.74 -9.08 11.92
C THR A 87 -10.25 -7.64 11.77
N TYR A 88 -10.91 -6.89 10.90
CA TYR A 88 -10.71 -5.45 10.81
C TYR A 88 -11.15 -4.76 12.10
N THR A 89 -10.39 -3.78 12.53
CA THR A 89 -10.76 -2.88 13.63
C THR A 89 -11.51 -1.68 13.07
N HIS A 90 -12.72 -1.42 13.57
CA HIS A 90 -13.47 -0.22 13.24
C HIS A 90 -13.20 0.86 14.27
N THR A 91 -12.59 1.97 13.87
CA THR A 91 -12.11 3.02 14.78
C THR A 91 -12.13 4.39 14.10
N ASP A 92 -12.06 5.46 14.87
CA ASP A 92 -11.85 6.80 14.34
C ASP A 92 -10.39 6.94 13.88
N ILE A 93 -10.13 7.77 12.86
CA ILE A 93 -8.76 7.98 12.32
C ILE A 93 -7.79 8.43 13.42
N LYS A 94 -8.20 9.36 14.30
CA LYS A 94 -7.39 9.83 15.43
C LYS A 94 -7.02 8.76 16.46
N ASP A 95 -7.82 7.68 16.54
CA ASP A 95 -7.64 6.58 17.50
C ASP A 95 -6.87 5.39 16.90
N ILE A 96 -6.40 5.50 15.66
CA ILE A 96 -5.55 4.49 15.02
C ILE A 96 -4.26 4.33 15.81
N ASP A 97 -3.90 3.10 16.15
CA ASP A 97 -2.68 2.81 16.91
C ASP A 97 -1.43 3.08 16.06
N TRP A 98 -0.79 4.21 16.28
CA TRP A 98 0.42 4.67 15.60
C TRP A 98 1.62 3.71 15.68
N ARG A 99 1.61 2.75 16.62
CA ARG A 99 2.67 1.76 16.80
C ARG A 99 2.57 0.61 15.82
N ARG A 100 1.47 0.51 15.09
CA ARG A 100 1.16 -0.65 14.25
C ARG A 100 1.06 -0.24 12.80
N LEU A 101 1.67 -1.07 11.96
CA LEU A 101 1.42 -1.02 10.53
C LEU A 101 0.01 -1.52 10.20
N ILE A 102 -0.49 -1.02 9.10
CA ILE A 102 -1.80 -1.31 8.55
C ILE A 102 -1.60 -1.92 7.16
N PHE A 103 -2.25 -3.05 6.87
CA PHE A 103 -2.28 -3.57 5.52
C PHE A 103 -3.23 -2.76 4.62
N ALA A 104 -3.00 -2.76 3.32
CA ALA A 104 -4.02 -2.46 2.32
C ALA A 104 -4.80 -3.75 1.98
N PRO A 105 -6.10 -3.66 1.63
CA PRO A 105 -6.92 -2.45 1.53
C PRO A 105 -7.47 -1.96 2.87
N ILE A 106 -7.76 -0.66 2.95
CA ILE A 106 -8.54 -0.04 4.02
C ILE A 106 -9.82 0.59 3.47
N VAL A 107 -10.79 0.80 4.34
CA VAL A 107 -12.01 1.55 4.03
C VAL A 107 -12.16 2.68 5.03
N VAL A 108 -12.38 3.89 4.56
CA VAL A 108 -12.69 5.05 5.38
C VAL A 108 -14.11 5.53 5.09
N GLU A 109 -14.91 5.68 6.13
CA GLU A 109 -16.28 6.19 6.09
C GLU A 109 -16.23 7.71 6.33
N ARG A 110 -16.67 8.48 5.34
CA ARG A 110 -16.70 9.93 5.38
C ARG A 110 -18.03 10.45 4.87
N ASP A 111 -18.78 11.10 5.76
CA ASP A 111 -20.15 11.55 5.45
C ASP A 111 -21.02 10.38 4.91
N ASP A 112 -21.56 10.53 3.72
CA ASP A 112 -22.40 9.52 3.06
C ASP A 112 -21.61 8.63 2.07
N VAL A 113 -20.27 8.72 2.05
CA VAL A 113 -19.43 7.95 1.13
C VAL A 113 -18.42 7.08 1.88
N LYS A 114 -17.98 6.03 1.21
CA LYS A 114 -16.85 5.20 1.64
C LYS A 114 -15.71 5.35 0.64
N VAL A 115 -14.52 5.51 1.16
CA VAL A 115 -13.28 5.60 0.41
C VAL A 115 -12.48 4.35 0.65
N TRP A 116 -12.20 3.60 -0.42
CA TRP A 116 -11.38 2.40 -0.38
C TRP A 116 -10.00 2.70 -0.96
N ILE A 117 -8.95 2.36 -0.21
CA ILE A 117 -7.57 2.53 -0.64
C ILE A 117 -6.94 1.15 -0.78
N SER A 118 -6.35 0.93 -1.94
CA SER A 118 -5.69 -0.33 -2.29
C SER A 118 -4.53 -0.10 -3.27
N GLU A 119 -3.92 -1.18 -3.68
CA GLU A 119 -2.87 -1.20 -4.70
C GLU A 119 -3.13 -2.31 -5.73
N SER A 120 -2.51 -2.20 -6.88
CA SER A 120 -2.61 -3.19 -7.95
C SER A 120 -1.32 -3.25 -8.77
N ASN A 121 -1.14 -4.33 -9.52
CA ASN A 121 0.04 -4.58 -10.36
C ASN A 121 1.35 -4.60 -9.55
N LEU A 122 1.34 -5.35 -8.46
CA LEU A 122 2.47 -5.48 -7.54
C LEU A 122 3.48 -6.50 -8.09
N GLU A 123 4.40 -6.05 -8.92
CA GLU A 123 5.46 -6.84 -9.54
C GLU A 123 6.84 -6.29 -9.17
N ASP A 124 7.69 -7.12 -8.56
CA ASP A 124 9.07 -6.77 -8.13
C ASP A 124 9.16 -5.51 -7.24
N TYR A 125 8.09 -5.20 -6.55
CA TYR A 125 7.93 -4.04 -5.66
C TYR A 125 7.31 -4.47 -4.33
N PRO A 126 7.67 -3.86 -3.19
CA PRO A 126 7.04 -4.22 -1.92
C PRO A 126 5.58 -3.78 -1.86
N GLY A 127 4.76 -4.57 -1.17
CA GLY A 127 3.39 -4.18 -0.85
C GLY A 127 3.34 -2.96 0.05
N MET A 128 2.33 -2.12 -0.16
CA MET A 128 2.10 -0.90 0.61
C MET A 128 1.51 -1.24 1.98
N PHE A 129 2.20 -0.79 3.02
CA PHE A 129 1.62 -0.62 4.35
C PHE A 129 1.24 0.84 4.55
N LEU A 130 0.38 1.08 5.52
CA LEU A 130 0.02 2.41 5.97
C LEU A 130 0.33 2.56 7.46
N SER A 131 0.54 3.79 7.91
CA SER A 131 0.71 4.16 9.31
C SER A 131 0.00 5.47 9.64
N ASN A 132 -0.38 5.67 10.89
CA ASN A 132 -0.83 6.95 11.43
C ASN A 132 0.24 7.47 12.40
N ARG A 133 1.47 7.59 11.92
CA ARG A 133 2.67 7.86 12.74
C ARG A 133 2.53 9.11 13.59
N ASP A 134 2.03 10.19 13.00
CA ASP A 134 1.96 11.51 13.62
C ASP A 134 0.61 11.77 14.31
N GLY A 135 -0.40 10.93 14.09
CA GLY A 135 -1.71 11.02 14.72
C GLY A 135 -2.53 12.24 14.30
N ASP A 136 -2.29 12.75 13.09
CA ASP A 136 -2.84 14.00 12.56
C ASP A 136 -3.93 13.80 11.49
N GLY A 137 -4.45 12.58 11.37
CA GLY A 137 -5.44 12.23 10.34
C GLY A 137 -4.85 11.95 8.97
N VAL A 138 -3.53 11.91 8.85
CA VAL A 138 -2.81 11.53 7.64
C VAL A 138 -2.33 10.08 7.77
N LEU A 139 -2.63 9.27 6.77
CA LEU A 139 -2.09 7.92 6.66
C LEU A 139 -0.92 7.94 5.69
N ASP A 140 0.28 7.71 6.22
CA ASP A 140 1.52 7.65 5.47
C ASP A 140 1.75 6.24 4.92
N THR A 141 2.37 6.16 3.74
CA THR A 141 2.84 4.88 3.21
C THR A 141 4.12 4.43 3.87
N GLU A 142 4.23 3.13 4.08
CA GLU A 142 5.41 2.47 4.62
C GLU A 142 5.76 1.26 3.76
N PHE A 143 7.03 1.09 3.44
CA PHE A 143 7.49 0.01 2.59
C PHE A 143 8.61 -0.80 3.24
N ALA A 144 8.50 -2.12 3.12
CA ALA A 144 9.57 -3.00 3.55
C ALA A 144 10.80 -2.84 2.65
N PRO A 145 12.00 -2.57 3.18
CA PRO A 145 13.21 -2.61 2.39
C PRO A 145 13.43 -4.00 1.78
N ARG A 146 14.01 -4.03 0.57
CA ARG A 146 14.22 -5.26 -0.20
C ARG A 146 14.99 -6.30 0.62
N PRO A 147 14.56 -7.57 0.66
CA PRO A 147 15.33 -8.63 1.29
C PRO A 147 16.70 -8.79 0.61
N LYS A 148 17.77 -8.82 1.42
CA LYS A 148 19.15 -9.04 0.98
C LYS A 148 19.60 -10.47 1.29
N GLU A 149 19.28 -10.97 2.47
CA GLU A 149 19.55 -12.32 2.89
C GLU A 149 18.26 -12.96 3.42
N VAL A 150 17.95 -14.15 2.93
CA VAL A 150 16.78 -14.92 3.33
C VAL A 150 17.15 -16.33 3.70
N GLU A 151 16.45 -16.91 4.65
CA GLU A 151 16.63 -18.28 5.11
C GLU A 151 15.29 -19.00 5.18
N GLN A 152 15.23 -20.23 4.69
CA GLN A 152 14.04 -21.05 4.84
C GLN A 152 13.86 -21.44 6.33
N GLY A 153 12.67 -21.21 6.88
CA GLY A 153 12.41 -21.43 8.31
C GLY A 153 10.94 -21.29 8.66
N GLY A 154 10.69 -20.85 9.90
CA GLY A 154 9.34 -20.64 10.41
C GLY A 154 8.56 -21.92 10.64
N HIS A 155 7.22 -21.81 10.67
CA HIS A 155 6.34 -22.94 10.92
C HIS A 155 6.46 -23.99 9.81
N ASN A 156 6.84 -25.22 10.20
CA ASN A 156 7.08 -26.35 9.29
C ASN A 156 8.08 -26.06 8.14
N MET A 157 9.00 -25.12 8.31
CA MET A 157 9.96 -24.71 7.28
C MET A 157 9.30 -24.21 5.98
N LEU A 158 8.11 -23.62 6.08
CA LEU A 158 7.36 -23.15 4.93
C LEU A 158 7.53 -21.65 4.64
N GLN A 159 8.28 -20.95 5.48
CA GLN A 159 8.48 -19.50 5.36
C GLN A 159 9.90 -19.20 4.90
N MET A 160 10.04 -18.08 4.19
CA MET A 160 11.32 -17.45 3.93
C MET A 160 11.49 -16.30 4.92
N LEU A 161 12.39 -16.48 5.88
CA LEU A 161 12.68 -15.48 6.91
C LEU A 161 13.74 -14.51 6.39
N VAL A 162 13.47 -13.23 6.44
CA VAL A 162 14.43 -12.21 6.05
C VAL A 162 15.43 -11.99 7.19
N LYS A 163 16.72 -12.17 6.90
CA LYS A 163 17.82 -12.02 7.88
C LYS A 163 18.50 -10.66 7.77
N ASP A 164 18.57 -10.13 6.57
CA ASP A 164 19.17 -8.83 6.29
C ASP A 164 18.38 -8.15 5.16
N ARG A 165 18.36 -6.82 5.16
CA ARG A 165 17.66 -6.01 4.19
C ARG A 165 18.59 -5.01 3.53
N GLU A 166 18.28 -4.62 2.32
CA GLU A 166 18.94 -3.53 1.59
C GLU A 166 18.52 -2.17 2.18
N GLU A 167 19.23 -1.12 1.77
CA GLU A 167 18.89 0.27 2.10
C GLU A 167 17.93 0.91 1.06
N TYR A 168 17.21 0.07 0.29
CA TYR A 168 16.27 0.48 -0.74
C TYR A 168 15.12 -0.53 -0.83
N ILE A 169 13.99 -0.08 -1.36
CA ILE A 169 12.77 -0.90 -1.45
C ILE A 169 12.70 -1.71 -2.74
N ALA A 170 13.21 -1.17 -3.86
CA ALA A 170 13.22 -1.84 -5.17
C ALA A 170 14.45 -1.46 -6.00
N ALA A 171 14.80 -2.29 -6.99
CA ALA A 171 15.87 -2.02 -7.95
C ALA A 171 15.47 -2.55 -9.32
N PHE A 172 15.76 -1.76 -10.35
CA PHE A 172 15.36 -2.03 -11.73
C PHE A 172 16.49 -1.72 -12.70
N ASP A 173 16.36 -2.26 -13.91
CA ASP A 173 17.19 -1.95 -15.07
C ASP A 173 16.26 -1.48 -16.20
N GLY A 174 16.34 -0.19 -16.55
CA GLY A 174 15.51 0.45 -17.56
C GLY A 174 14.15 0.96 -17.09
N ALA A 175 13.42 1.56 -18.02
CA ALA A 175 12.11 2.15 -17.76
C ALA A 175 11.13 1.14 -17.19
N THR A 176 10.46 1.50 -16.09
CA THR A 176 9.60 0.59 -15.31
C THR A 176 8.33 1.30 -14.85
N GLU A 177 7.21 0.59 -14.91
CA GLU A 177 5.93 1.02 -14.36
C GLU A 177 5.79 0.48 -12.93
N PHE A 178 5.52 1.36 -11.96
CA PHE A 178 5.33 0.96 -10.56
C PHE A 178 3.88 0.56 -10.27
N PRO A 179 3.61 -0.05 -9.11
CA PRO A 179 2.25 -0.41 -8.74
C PRO A 179 1.30 0.78 -8.71
N TRP A 180 0.04 0.51 -9.04
CA TRP A 180 -1.03 1.49 -8.91
C TRP A 180 -1.40 1.70 -7.46
N ARG A 181 -1.60 2.96 -7.09
CA ARG A 181 -2.31 3.36 -5.88
C ARG A 181 -3.73 3.67 -6.29
N ALA A 182 -4.67 2.85 -5.83
CA ALA A 182 -6.06 2.90 -6.26
C ALA A 182 -6.95 3.42 -5.12
N ILE A 183 -7.79 4.37 -5.44
CA ILE A 183 -8.75 4.99 -4.53
C ILE A 183 -10.12 4.88 -5.19
N SER A 184 -11.02 4.09 -4.59
CA SER A 184 -12.42 3.99 -5.02
C SER A 184 -13.32 4.74 -4.05
N ILE A 185 -14.39 5.33 -4.56
CA ILE A 185 -15.36 6.10 -3.77
C ILE A 185 -16.76 5.56 -4.09
N SER A 186 -17.51 5.18 -3.06
CA SER A 186 -18.85 4.63 -3.21
C SER A 186 -19.81 5.14 -2.14
N GLU A 187 -21.06 5.38 -2.52
CA GLU A 187 -22.18 5.63 -1.62
C GLU A 187 -22.86 4.34 -1.15
N ASN A 188 -22.44 3.18 -1.70
CA ASN A 188 -23.11 1.91 -1.49
C ASN A 188 -22.10 0.78 -1.29
N ASP A 189 -22.23 0.03 -0.20
CA ASP A 189 -21.37 -1.11 0.15
C ASP A 189 -21.29 -2.20 -0.93
N ALA A 190 -22.32 -2.32 -1.75
CA ALA A 190 -22.36 -3.31 -2.82
C ALA A 190 -21.56 -2.91 -4.09
N GLN A 191 -21.04 -1.69 -4.11
CA GLN A 191 -20.23 -1.15 -5.21
C GLN A 191 -18.74 -1.10 -4.89
N MET A 192 -18.38 -1.55 -3.69
CA MET A 192 -16.98 -1.58 -3.23
C MET A 192 -16.32 -2.92 -3.48
#